data_6831c28fbe458cd2a8f50250ddc1d7ab
#
_entry.id   6831c28fbe458cd2a8f50250ddc1d7ab
#
_cell.length_a   1.000
_cell.length_b   1.000
_cell.length_c   1.000
_cell.angle_alpha   90.00
_cell.angle_beta   90.00
_cell.angle_gamma   90.00
#
_symmetry.space_group_name_H-M   'P 1'
#
loop_
_entity.id
_entity.type
_entity.pdbx_description
1 polymer ?
#
loop_
_entity_poly.entity_id
_entity_poly.type
_entity_poly.pdbx_seq_one_letter_code
_entity_poly.pdbx_strand_id
1 'polypeptide(L)'
;MFDIQFYKDKNGHSDIIDYLDELKEKAKTNKDAKINREKILTYLKALAEYGTRIGSPIVKHIDGSIWELRPLKNRIFFFYWKDNKF
;
A
#
# COMPACT_ATOMS: atom_id res chain seq x y z
N MET A 1 -6.02 15.09 -4.89
CA MET A 1 -5.31 14.06 -4.10
C MET A 1 -6.33 13.08 -3.54
N PHE A 2 -5.99 11.81 -3.53
CA PHE A 2 -6.85 10.77 -3.00
C PHE A 2 -6.51 10.52 -1.53
N ASP A 3 -7.53 10.21 -0.74
CA ASP A 3 -7.38 9.92 0.66
C ASP A 3 -7.22 8.41 0.86
N ILE A 4 -6.12 7.99 1.49
CA ILE A 4 -5.85 6.58 1.74
C ILE A 4 -6.19 6.27 3.20
N GLN A 5 -7.08 5.30 3.39
CA GLN A 5 -7.45 4.83 4.72
C GLN A 5 -7.06 3.37 4.85
N PHE A 6 -6.39 3.04 5.94
CA PHE A 6 -5.97 1.67 6.20
C PHE A 6 -7.05 0.93 6.97
N TYR A 7 -7.34 -0.29 6.52
CA TYR A 7 -8.25 -1.17 7.25
C TYR A 7 -7.68 -1.48 8.63
N LYS A 8 -8.53 -1.37 9.63
CA LYS A 8 -8.19 -1.74 11.00
C LYS A 8 -9.22 -2.75 11.51
N ASP A 9 -8.72 -3.77 12.22
CA ASP A 9 -9.61 -4.74 12.84
C ASP A 9 -10.27 -4.13 14.09
N LYS A 10 -11.08 -4.92 14.77
CA LYS A 10 -11.81 -4.45 15.95
C LYS A 10 -10.90 -4.06 17.12
N ASN A 11 -9.64 -4.50 17.10
CA ASN A 11 -8.64 -4.16 18.10
C ASN A 11 -7.78 -2.96 17.70
N GLY A 12 -8.08 -2.34 16.57
CA GLY A 12 -7.34 -1.20 16.06
C GLY A 12 -6.05 -1.55 15.33
N HIS A 13 -5.83 -2.80 14.99
CA HIS A 13 -4.63 -3.24 14.26
C HIS A 13 -4.85 -3.20 12.76
N SER A 14 -3.81 -2.78 12.04
CA SER A 14 -3.76 -2.82 10.60
C SER A 14 -2.57 -3.67 10.17
N ASP A 15 -2.82 -4.72 9.37
CA ASP A 15 -1.76 -5.60 8.90
C ASP A 15 -0.69 -4.84 8.11
N ILE A 16 -1.09 -3.90 7.27
CA ILE A 16 -0.13 -3.13 6.48
C ILE A 16 0.71 -2.20 7.35
N ILE A 17 0.11 -1.56 8.33
CA ILE A 17 0.84 -0.69 9.25
C ILE A 17 1.81 -1.51 10.09
N ASP A 18 1.37 -2.66 10.61
CA ASP A 18 2.22 -3.55 11.39
C ASP A 18 3.39 -4.06 10.55
N TYR A 19 3.14 -4.42 9.30
CA TYR A 19 4.19 -4.87 8.38
C TYR A 19 5.21 -3.76 8.11
N LEU A 20 4.75 -2.53 7.90
CA LEU A 20 5.64 -1.40 7.68
C LEU A 20 6.50 -1.10 8.90
N ASP A 21 5.93 -1.22 10.10
CA ASP A 21 6.68 -1.04 11.34
C ASP A 21 7.73 -2.15 11.52
N GLU A 22 7.39 -3.38 11.19
CA GLU A 22 8.33 -4.50 11.21
C GLU A 22 9.50 -4.24 10.24
N LEU A 23 9.19 -3.78 9.03
CA LEU A 23 10.23 -3.44 8.05
C LEU A 23 11.10 -2.29 8.53
N LYS A 24 10.52 -1.31 9.22
CA LYS A 24 11.27 -0.19 9.78
C LYS A 24 12.32 -0.67 10.76
N GLU A 25 11.95 -1.61 11.64
CA GLU A 25 12.91 -2.18 12.60
C GLU A 25 14.00 -3.00 11.89
N LYS A 26 13.60 -3.84 10.94
CA LYS A 26 14.56 -4.64 10.18
C LYS A 26 15.50 -3.79 9.32
N ALA A 27 15.03 -2.64 8.84
CA ALA A 27 15.82 -1.77 7.99
C ALA A 27 17.05 -1.19 8.68
N LYS A 28 17.08 -1.22 10.01
CA LYS A 28 18.25 -0.75 10.78
C LYS A 28 19.48 -1.61 10.50
N THR A 29 19.29 -2.89 10.20
CA THR A 29 20.37 -3.84 9.97
C THR A 29 20.25 -4.62 8.66
N ASN A 30 19.20 -4.40 7.87
CA ASN A 30 18.93 -5.14 6.66
C ASN A 30 18.58 -4.18 5.53
N LYS A 31 19.45 -4.13 4.53
CA LYS A 31 19.30 -3.25 3.37
C LYS A 31 18.05 -3.61 2.54
N ASP A 32 17.77 -4.89 2.38
CA ASP A 32 16.62 -5.33 1.58
C ASP A 32 15.31 -4.89 2.23
N ALA A 33 15.22 -4.94 3.56
CA ALA A 33 14.04 -4.47 4.28
C ALA A 33 13.86 -2.97 4.09
N LYS A 34 14.93 -2.21 4.09
CA LYS A 34 14.89 -0.76 3.84
C LYS A 34 14.35 -0.45 2.45
N ILE A 35 14.89 -1.14 1.43
CA ILE A 35 14.46 -0.95 0.04
C ILE A 35 12.99 -1.31 -0.10
N ASN A 36 12.58 -2.44 0.47
CA ASN A 36 11.20 -2.91 0.41
C ASN A 36 10.23 -1.90 1.02
N ARG A 37 10.56 -1.40 2.21
CA ARG A 37 9.73 -0.40 2.90
C ARG A 37 9.61 0.89 2.09
N GLU A 38 10.72 1.39 1.57
CA GLU A 38 10.73 2.61 0.77
C GLU A 38 9.89 2.44 -0.50
N LYS A 39 9.93 1.27 -1.12
CA LYS A 39 9.13 1.00 -2.32
C LYS A 39 7.64 1.00 -2.01
N ILE A 40 7.25 0.38 -0.90
CA ILE A 40 5.84 0.37 -0.47
C ILE A 40 5.35 1.80 -0.23
N LEU A 41 6.14 2.60 0.50
CA LEU A 41 5.77 3.99 0.80
C LEU A 41 5.68 4.83 -0.47
N THR A 42 6.60 4.63 -1.41
CA THR A 42 6.57 5.32 -2.70
C THR A 42 5.31 4.99 -3.49
N TYR A 43 4.92 3.72 -3.53
CA TYR A 43 3.72 3.30 -4.25
C TYR A 43 2.45 3.83 -3.59
N LEU A 44 2.41 3.84 -2.24
CA LEU A 44 1.27 4.42 -1.52
C LEU A 44 1.15 5.91 -1.79
N LYS A 45 2.27 6.62 -1.83
CA LYS A 45 2.28 8.05 -2.16
C LYS A 45 1.78 8.29 -3.58
N ALA A 46 2.24 7.47 -4.53
CA ALA A 46 1.79 7.58 -5.92
C ALA A 46 0.29 7.31 -6.03
N LEU A 47 -0.23 6.33 -5.30
CA LEU A 47 -1.66 6.06 -5.27
C LEU A 47 -2.44 7.26 -4.71
N ALA A 48 -1.92 7.91 -3.68
CA ALA A 48 -2.55 9.09 -3.11
C ALA A 48 -2.60 10.26 -4.08
N GLU A 49 -1.57 10.41 -4.91
CA GLU A 49 -1.50 11.51 -5.88
C GLU A 49 -2.32 11.25 -7.15
N TYR A 50 -2.25 10.05 -7.69
CA TYR A 50 -2.78 9.75 -9.03
C TYR A 50 -3.95 8.78 -9.03
N GLY A 51 -4.22 8.11 -7.92
CA GLY A 51 -5.25 7.09 -7.84
C GLY A 51 -4.95 5.93 -8.77
N THR A 52 -5.99 5.24 -9.22
CA THR A 52 -5.85 4.08 -10.10
C THR A 52 -5.40 4.42 -11.52
N ARG A 53 -5.33 5.71 -11.86
CA ARG A 53 -4.83 6.15 -13.17
C ARG A 53 -3.38 5.80 -13.40
N ILE A 54 -2.65 5.53 -12.33
CA ILE A 54 -1.25 5.15 -12.41
C ILE A 54 -1.02 3.90 -13.26
N GLY A 55 -1.98 2.96 -13.20
CA GLY A 55 -1.96 1.79 -14.06
C GLY A 55 -0.87 0.78 -13.74
N SER A 56 -0.79 -0.24 -14.60
CA SER A 56 0.22 -1.29 -14.52
C SER A 56 1.61 -0.71 -14.80
N PRO A 57 2.69 -1.21 -14.12
CA PRO A 57 2.68 -2.36 -13.20
C PRO A 57 2.42 -1.99 -11.74
N ILE A 58 2.17 -0.74 -11.42
CA ILE A 58 2.04 -0.26 -10.04
C ILE A 58 0.75 -0.76 -9.40
N VAL A 59 -0.37 -0.63 -10.12
CA VAL A 59 -1.66 -1.15 -9.66
C VAL A 59 -2.26 -2.08 -10.71
N LYS A 60 -3.09 -3.00 -10.25
CA LYS A 60 -3.81 -3.92 -11.12
C LYS A 60 -5.25 -4.05 -10.64
N HIS A 61 -6.17 -3.93 -11.56
CA HIS A 61 -7.59 -4.18 -11.27
C HIS A 61 -7.84 -5.67 -11.13
N ILE A 62 -8.45 -6.07 -10.02
CA ILE A 62 -8.72 -7.49 -9.75
C ILE A 62 -10.18 -7.82 -10.07
N ASP A 63 -11.11 -7.15 -9.42
CA ASP A 63 -12.54 -7.40 -9.61
C ASP A 63 -13.35 -6.28 -8.97
N GLY A 64 -14.36 -5.78 -9.69
CA GLY A 64 -15.22 -4.72 -9.15
C GLY A 64 -14.44 -3.55 -8.61
N SER A 65 -14.57 -3.29 -7.32
CA SER A 65 -13.85 -2.21 -6.64
C SER A 65 -12.54 -2.65 -6.01
N ILE A 66 -12.12 -3.89 -6.25
CA ILE A 66 -10.90 -4.45 -5.64
C ILE A 66 -9.72 -4.26 -6.59
N TRP A 67 -8.66 -3.69 -6.07
CA TRP A 67 -7.42 -3.44 -6.78
C TRP A 67 -6.24 -3.98 -5.99
N GLU A 68 -5.12 -4.16 -6.66
CA GLU A 68 -3.89 -4.67 -6.07
C GLU A 68 -2.76 -3.67 -6.33
N LEU A 69 -2.03 -3.31 -5.27
CA LEU A 69 -0.82 -2.52 -5.35
C LEU A 69 0.37 -3.48 -5.25
N ARG A 70 1.32 -3.37 -6.18
CA ARG A 70 2.37 -4.40 -6.34
C ARG A 70 3.79 -3.83 -6.19
N PRO A 71 4.19 -3.37 -4.99
CA PRO A 71 5.56 -2.91 -4.78
C PRO A 71 6.49 -4.11 -4.60
N LEU A 72 7.32 -4.38 -5.61
CA LEU A 72 8.26 -5.50 -5.65
C LEU A 72 7.53 -6.85 -5.49
N LYS A 73 7.87 -7.61 -4.44
CA LYS A 73 7.26 -8.93 -4.17
C LYS A 73 5.95 -8.82 -3.40
N ASN A 74 5.62 -7.65 -2.92
CA ASN A 74 4.44 -7.47 -2.08
C ASN A 74 3.18 -7.32 -2.91
N ARG A 75 2.07 -7.71 -2.34
CA ARG A 75 0.75 -7.53 -2.93
C ARG A 75 -0.15 -6.94 -1.88
N ILE A 76 -0.63 -5.73 -2.11
CA ILE A 76 -1.48 -5.02 -1.18
C ILE A 76 -2.82 -4.79 -1.85
N PHE A 77 -3.87 -5.40 -1.31
CA PHE A 77 -5.21 -5.23 -1.85
C PHE A 77 -5.87 -4.00 -1.26
N PHE A 78 -6.61 -3.28 -2.08
CA PHE A 78 -7.34 -2.12 -1.61
C PHE A 78 -8.65 -1.97 -2.37
N PHE A 79 -9.59 -1.23 -1.78
CA PHE A 79 -10.87 -0.91 -2.39
C PHE A 79 -10.86 0.52 -2.89
N TYR A 80 -11.40 0.73 -4.07
CA TYR A 80 -11.69 2.06 -4.56
C TYR A 80 -13.09 2.43 -4.08
N TRP A 81 -13.20 3.46 -3.25
CA TRP A 81 -14.46 3.95 -2.75
C TRP A 81 -14.84 5.23 -3.44
N LYS A 82 -16.13 5.56 -3.40
CA LYS A 82 -16.60 6.88 -3.77
C LYS A 82 -15.89 7.92 -2.89
N ASP A 83 -15.90 9.17 -3.35
CA ASP A 83 -15.23 10.27 -2.65
C ASP A 83 -13.71 10.14 -2.58
N ASN A 84 -13.13 9.42 -3.53
CA ASN A 84 -11.67 9.31 -3.70
C ASN A 84 -10.95 8.73 -2.49
N LYS A 85 -11.52 7.68 -1.89
CA LYS A 85 -10.90 6.98 -0.76
C LYS A 85 -10.44 5.58 -1.16
N PHE A 86 -9.35 5.16 -0.55
CA PHE A 86 -8.78 3.83 -0.75
C PHE A 86 -8.51 3.13 0.57
#